data_c7612d1407ffa664f3a8d2433027dfbc
#
_entry.id   c7612d1407ffa664f3a8d2433027dfbc
#
_cell.length_a   1.000
_cell.length_b   1.000
_cell.length_c   1.000
_cell.angle_alpha   90.00
_cell.angle_beta   90.00
_cell.angle_gamma   90.00
#
_symmetry.space_group_name_H-M   'P 1'
#
loop_
_entity.id
_entity.type
_entity.pdbx_description
1 polymer ?
#
loop_
_entity_poly.entity_id
_entity_poly.type
_entity_poly.pdbx_seq_one_letter_code
_entity_poly.pdbx_strand_id
1 'polypeptide(L)'
;MRIFSYEELDELGEGLIRQYLGKEAERTCCVDIEGFVTDFLKLPLLYRSFAEEDSDKIGFIADGVTPLRVYEGGTVVRRVYPRGTIVIERRLQREHESGRRRFTISHECAHYIMDRAVPSAAFHREFDNERIYSQEDFKNLFSFHETLIDRMGCLLYTSDAAD
;
A
#
# COMPACT_ATOMS: atom_id res chain seq x y z
N MET A 1 -10.17 -8.44 -18.73
CA MET A 1 -9.61 -7.54 -17.71
C MET A 1 -10.35 -6.21 -17.79
N ARG A 2 -10.87 -5.68 -16.69
CA ARG A 2 -11.51 -4.35 -16.67
C ARG A 2 -10.39 -3.32 -16.62
N ILE A 3 -10.36 -2.40 -17.57
CA ILE A 3 -9.45 -1.26 -17.58
C ILE A 3 -10.20 -0.10 -16.93
N PHE A 4 -9.63 0.51 -15.92
CA PHE A 4 -10.19 1.70 -15.27
C PHE A 4 -9.64 2.95 -15.96
N SER A 5 -10.50 3.94 -16.19
CA SER A 5 -10.03 5.28 -16.54
C SER A 5 -9.45 5.99 -15.31
N TYR A 6 -8.70 7.06 -15.53
CA TYR A 6 -8.20 7.91 -14.43
C TYR A 6 -9.35 8.44 -13.56
N GLU A 7 -10.45 8.86 -14.18
CA GLU A 7 -11.64 9.36 -13.49
C GLU A 7 -12.28 8.29 -12.62
N GLU A 8 -12.39 7.03 -13.10
CA GLU A 8 -12.91 5.91 -12.31
C GLU A 8 -12.02 5.59 -11.10
N LEU A 9 -10.70 5.73 -11.25
CA LEU A 9 -9.75 5.50 -10.15
C LEU A 9 -9.83 6.60 -9.10
N ASP A 10 -9.94 7.86 -9.54
CA ASP A 10 -10.13 9.00 -8.66
C ASP A 10 -11.45 8.90 -7.90
N GLU A 11 -12.54 8.56 -8.58
CA GLU A 11 -13.84 8.34 -7.95
C GLU A 11 -13.81 7.20 -6.92
N LEU A 12 -13.09 6.11 -7.23
CA LEU A 12 -12.92 4.99 -6.30
C LEU A 12 -12.14 5.43 -5.05
N GLY A 13 -11.01 6.11 -5.22
CA GLY A 13 -10.18 6.61 -4.12
C GLY A 13 -10.94 7.60 -3.23
N GLU A 14 -11.55 8.62 -3.83
CA GLU A 14 -12.36 9.61 -3.12
C GLU A 14 -13.59 8.96 -2.43
N GLY A 15 -14.22 7.99 -3.07
CA GLY A 15 -15.34 7.24 -2.51
C GLY A 15 -14.96 6.48 -1.25
N LEU A 16 -13.81 5.82 -1.24
CA LEU A 16 -13.28 5.10 -0.09
C LEU A 16 -12.92 6.04 1.07
N ILE A 17 -12.28 7.18 0.76
CA ILE A 17 -11.95 8.20 1.76
C ILE A 17 -13.21 8.78 2.40
N ARG A 18 -14.22 9.08 1.60
CA ARG A 18 -15.52 9.57 2.10
C ARG A 18 -16.25 8.53 2.97
N GLN A 19 -16.15 7.25 2.61
CA GLN A 19 -16.72 6.19 3.44
C GLN A 19 -15.99 6.06 4.79
N TYR A 20 -14.67 6.22 4.79
CA TYR A 20 -13.86 6.16 6.01
C TYR A 20 -14.08 7.36 6.93
N LEU A 21 -14.00 8.56 6.39
CA LEU A 21 -14.03 9.81 7.18
C LEU A 21 -15.43 10.41 7.34
N GLY A 22 -16.39 9.98 6.52
CA GLY A 22 -17.71 10.58 6.51
C GLY A 22 -17.67 12.09 6.23
N LYS A 23 -18.30 12.90 7.08
CA LYS A 23 -18.35 14.35 6.93
C LYS A 23 -16.99 15.06 7.08
N GLU A 24 -16.02 14.40 7.70
CA GLU A 24 -14.67 14.95 7.86
C GLU A 24 -13.84 14.88 6.58
N ALA A 25 -14.26 14.09 5.58
CA ALA A 25 -13.53 13.93 4.33
C ALA A 25 -13.27 15.25 3.60
N GLU A 26 -14.22 16.20 3.66
CA GLU A 26 -14.09 17.51 3.00
C GLU A 26 -13.11 18.46 3.72
N ARG A 27 -12.84 18.21 4.99
CA ARG A 27 -12.01 19.05 5.84
C ARG A 27 -10.61 18.46 6.08
N THR A 28 -10.46 17.16 5.85
CA THR A 28 -9.22 16.44 6.12
C THR A 28 -8.34 16.44 4.90
N CYS A 29 -7.21 17.11 4.97
CA CYS A 29 -6.21 17.11 3.91
C CYS A 29 -5.24 15.94 4.03
N CYS A 30 -5.11 15.33 5.21
CA CYS A 30 -4.19 14.22 5.45
C CYS A 30 -4.91 13.08 6.18
N VAL A 31 -5.12 11.98 5.47
CA VAL A 31 -5.81 10.81 6.01
C VAL A 31 -4.87 10.00 6.90
N ASP A 32 -5.34 9.52 8.05
CA ASP A 32 -4.63 8.52 8.84
C ASP A 32 -4.64 7.18 8.10
N ILE A 33 -3.53 6.88 7.42
CA ILE A 33 -3.42 5.67 6.59
C ILE A 33 -3.38 4.40 7.44
N GLU A 34 -2.79 4.42 8.63
CA GLU A 34 -2.75 3.25 9.50
C GLU A 34 -4.15 2.92 10.01
N GLY A 35 -4.91 3.93 10.47
CA GLY A 35 -6.32 3.78 10.83
C GLY A 35 -7.19 3.36 9.65
N PHE A 36 -6.92 3.87 8.44
CA PHE A 36 -7.61 3.42 7.24
C PHE A 36 -7.42 1.92 7.00
N VAL A 37 -6.19 1.41 7.15
CA VAL A 37 -5.89 -0.03 7.04
C VAL A 37 -6.57 -0.85 8.12
N THR A 38 -6.36 -0.48 9.39
CA THR A 38 -6.76 -1.32 10.52
C THR A 38 -8.23 -1.18 10.86
N ASP A 39 -8.77 0.04 10.82
CA ASP A 39 -10.11 0.34 11.32
C ASP A 39 -11.17 0.31 10.21
N PHE A 40 -10.81 0.71 9.00
CA PHE A 40 -11.74 0.71 7.88
C PHE A 40 -11.63 -0.55 7.01
N LEU A 41 -10.43 -0.87 6.50
CA LEU A 41 -10.23 -2.07 5.71
C LEU A 41 -10.22 -3.36 6.54
N LYS A 42 -10.04 -3.25 7.86
CA LYS A 42 -9.93 -4.40 8.79
C LYS A 42 -8.80 -5.36 8.44
N LEU A 43 -7.69 -4.81 7.95
CA LEU A 43 -6.51 -5.59 7.61
C LEU A 43 -5.48 -5.55 8.73
N PRO A 44 -4.78 -6.68 8.99
CA PRO A 44 -3.63 -6.66 9.88
C PRO A 44 -2.50 -5.82 9.28
N LEU A 45 -1.93 -4.92 10.08
CA LEU A 45 -0.75 -4.13 9.73
C LEU A 45 0.38 -4.48 10.69
N LEU A 46 1.49 -4.96 10.17
CA LEU A 46 2.62 -5.43 10.94
C LEU A 46 3.92 -4.74 10.52
N TYR A 47 4.81 -4.53 11.48
CA TYR A 47 6.16 -4.03 11.23
C TYR A 47 7.18 -5.14 11.49
N ARG A 48 8.03 -5.45 10.50
CA ARG A 48 9.08 -6.47 10.59
C ARG A 48 10.37 -5.98 9.99
N SER A 49 11.49 -6.48 10.47
CA SER A 49 12.78 -6.23 9.84
C SER A 49 12.96 -7.22 8.70
N PHE A 50 12.98 -6.71 7.47
CA PHE A 50 13.11 -7.54 6.28
C PHE A 50 14.54 -8.07 6.13
N ALA A 51 14.65 -9.30 5.66
CA ALA A 51 15.91 -9.99 5.36
C ALA A 51 15.95 -10.41 3.89
N GLU A 52 15.24 -9.68 3.04
CA GLU A 52 15.24 -9.88 1.59
C GLU A 52 16.57 -9.41 0.98
N GLU A 53 16.93 -10.01 -0.17
CA GLU A 53 18.12 -9.62 -0.92
C GLU A 53 17.96 -8.23 -1.54
N ASP A 54 16.75 -7.91 -1.95
CA ASP A 54 16.38 -6.57 -2.42
C ASP A 54 16.15 -5.64 -1.22
N SER A 55 17.08 -4.71 -1.02
CA SER A 55 17.02 -3.71 0.05
C SER A 55 15.91 -2.67 -0.15
N ASP A 56 15.38 -2.56 -1.37
CA ASP A 56 14.32 -1.61 -1.72
C ASP A 56 12.93 -2.17 -1.43
N LYS A 57 12.84 -3.48 -1.17
CA LYS A 57 11.61 -4.10 -0.68
C LYS A 57 11.35 -3.65 0.77
N ILE A 58 10.41 -2.75 0.93
CA ILE A 58 10.07 -2.12 2.21
C ILE A 58 8.59 -2.30 2.60
N GLY A 59 7.78 -2.82 1.69
CA GLY A 59 6.38 -3.18 1.88
C GLY A 59 6.10 -4.58 1.32
N PHE A 60 5.09 -5.22 1.85
CA PHE A 60 4.63 -6.53 1.41
C PHE A 60 3.17 -6.71 1.80
N ILE A 61 2.32 -7.04 0.84
CA ILE A 61 0.98 -7.54 1.12
C ILE A 61 0.94 -9.05 0.93
N ALA A 62 0.49 -9.77 1.95
CA ALA A 62 0.49 -11.22 1.95
C ALA A 62 -0.63 -11.80 1.09
N ASP A 63 -0.28 -12.76 0.25
CA ASP A 63 -1.21 -13.59 -0.53
C ASP A 63 -1.70 -14.84 0.21
N GLY A 64 -1.11 -15.13 1.38
CA GLY A 64 -1.39 -16.31 2.21
C GLY A 64 -0.51 -17.53 1.92
N VAL A 65 0.39 -17.46 0.93
CA VAL A 65 1.25 -18.58 0.53
C VAL A 65 2.71 -18.20 0.32
N THR A 66 2.99 -16.99 -0.16
CA THR A 66 4.35 -16.51 -0.40
C THR A 66 5.04 -16.15 0.92
N PRO A 67 6.22 -16.76 1.21
CA PRO A 67 6.95 -16.42 2.43
C PRO A 67 7.73 -15.13 2.26
N LEU A 68 7.74 -14.31 3.31
CA LEU A 68 8.62 -13.16 3.47
C LEU A 68 9.81 -13.54 4.36
N ARG A 69 11.02 -13.16 3.96
CA ARG A 69 12.21 -13.33 4.79
C ARG A 69 12.33 -12.18 5.77
N VAL A 70 12.37 -12.49 7.04
CA VAL A 70 12.45 -11.49 8.12
C VAL A 70 13.47 -11.90 9.17
N TYR A 71 14.00 -10.92 9.91
CA TYR A 71 14.83 -11.16 11.08
C TYR A 71 13.95 -11.39 12.32
N GLU A 72 14.19 -12.51 13.00
CA GLU A 72 13.63 -12.81 14.32
C GLU A 72 14.75 -13.32 15.25
N GLY A 73 14.92 -12.65 16.40
CA GLY A 73 15.98 -13.04 17.35
C GLY A 73 17.40 -13.04 16.77
N GLY A 74 17.67 -12.21 15.76
CA GLY A 74 18.98 -12.15 15.09
C GLY A 74 19.18 -13.19 13.99
N THR A 75 18.21 -14.05 13.72
CA THR A 75 18.25 -15.06 12.65
C THR A 75 17.26 -14.73 11.54
N VAL A 76 17.59 -15.15 10.32
CA VAL A 76 16.70 -15.01 9.17
C VAL A 76 15.71 -16.18 9.17
N VAL A 77 14.43 -15.86 9.17
CA VAL A 77 13.34 -16.83 9.08
C VAL A 77 12.43 -16.52 7.89
N ARG A 78 11.77 -17.53 7.36
CA ARG A 78 10.75 -17.38 6.31
C ARG A 78 9.38 -17.47 6.99
N ARG A 79 8.58 -16.40 6.86
CA ARG A 79 7.24 -16.33 7.43
C ARG A 79 6.18 -16.20 6.35
N VAL A 80 5.15 -17.02 6.43
CA VAL A 80 3.93 -16.88 5.66
C VAL A 80 2.90 -16.16 6.53
N TYR A 81 2.33 -15.09 6.02
CA TYR A 81 1.30 -14.30 6.71
C TYR A 81 -0.07 -14.59 6.11
N PRO A 82 -1.15 -14.48 6.89
CA PRO A 82 -2.51 -14.59 6.35
C PRO A 82 -2.74 -13.59 5.20
N ARG A 83 -3.51 -14.01 4.20
CA ARG A 83 -3.85 -13.15 3.05
C ARG A 83 -4.41 -11.80 3.48
N GLY A 84 -3.93 -10.74 2.86
CA GLY A 84 -4.31 -9.36 3.17
C GLY A 84 -3.55 -8.72 4.33
N THR A 85 -2.64 -9.46 4.99
CA THR A 85 -1.75 -8.85 5.98
C THR A 85 -0.78 -7.92 5.27
N ILE A 86 -0.74 -6.65 5.69
CA ILE A 86 0.25 -5.68 5.24
C ILE A 86 1.43 -5.71 6.20
N VAL A 87 2.62 -5.95 5.67
CA VAL A 87 3.87 -5.97 6.42
C VAL A 87 4.79 -4.87 5.91
N ILE A 88 5.24 -4.02 6.82
CA ILE A 88 6.06 -2.85 6.52
C ILE A 88 7.43 -3.02 7.18
N GLU A 89 8.49 -2.59 6.48
CA GLU A 89 9.85 -2.58 7.02
C GLU A 89 9.91 -1.73 8.31
N ARG A 90 10.38 -2.33 9.40
CA ARG A 90 10.39 -1.72 10.74
C ARG A 90 11.12 -0.39 10.81
N ARG A 91 12.19 -0.19 10.02
CA ARG A 91 12.93 1.08 10.00
C ARG A 91 12.06 2.26 9.62
N LEU A 92 10.96 2.05 8.86
CA LEU A 92 10.01 3.09 8.49
C LEU A 92 9.17 3.63 9.66
N GLN A 93 9.25 3.02 10.84
CA GLN A 93 8.59 3.56 12.06
C GLN A 93 9.31 4.78 12.62
N ARG A 94 10.54 5.07 12.17
CA ARG A 94 11.27 6.27 12.58
C ARG A 94 10.53 7.53 12.10
N GLU A 95 10.61 8.60 12.89
CA GLU A 95 9.86 9.83 12.62
C GLU A 95 10.20 10.46 11.27
N HIS A 96 11.47 10.52 10.91
CA HIS A 96 11.93 11.07 9.63
C HIS A 96 11.57 10.19 8.42
N GLU A 97 11.10 8.96 8.62
CA GLU A 97 10.61 8.05 7.58
C GLU A 97 9.08 8.09 7.44
N SER A 98 8.40 8.98 8.13
CA SER A 98 6.92 9.01 8.17
C SER A 98 6.30 9.13 6.79
N GLY A 99 6.84 9.96 5.91
CA GLY A 99 6.38 10.12 4.54
C GLY A 99 6.51 8.83 3.74
N ARG A 100 7.70 8.21 3.80
CA ARG A 100 7.98 6.96 3.10
C ARG A 100 7.12 5.81 3.64
N ARG A 101 6.89 5.77 4.96
CA ARG A 101 5.98 4.82 5.59
C ARG A 101 4.56 4.96 5.05
N ARG A 102 4.02 6.17 5.03
CA ARG A 102 2.67 6.47 4.52
C ARG A 102 2.52 6.06 3.06
N PHE A 103 3.50 6.42 2.24
CA PHE A 103 3.56 6.02 0.84
C PHE A 103 3.52 4.50 0.69
N THR A 104 4.38 3.77 1.42
CA THR A 104 4.47 2.32 1.33
C THR A 104 3.16 1.64 1.77
N ILE A 105 2.55 2.10 2.87
CA ILE A 105 1.26 1.57 3.33
C ILE A 105 0.17 1.81 2.28
N SER A 106 0.10 3.02 1.70
CA SER A 106 -0.86 3.34 0.64
C SER A 106 -0.67 2.47 -0.60
N HIS A 107 0.58 2.17 -0.95
CA HIS A 107 0.92 1.27 -2.06
C HIS A 107 0.37 -0.14 -1.84
N GLU A 108 0.61 -0.72 -0.66
CA GLU A 108 0.09 -2.05 -0.32
C GLU A 108 -1.45 -2.07 -0.23
N CYS A 109 -2.06 -0.97 0.25
CA CYS A 109 -3.52 -0.82 0.21
C CYS A 109 -4.07 -0.82 -1.22
N ALA A 110 -3.39 -0.14 -2.15
CA ALA A 110 -3.80 -0.10 -3.55
C ALA A 110 -3.85 -1.50 -4.16
N HIS A 111 -2.84 -2.34 -3.89
CA HIS A 111 -2.85 -3.74 -4.30
C HIS A 111 -4.08 -4.49 -3.78
N TYR A 112 -4.41 -4.34 -2.51
CA TYR A 112 -5.56 -5.00 -1.90
C TYR A 112 -6.89 -4.55 -2.50
N ILE A 113 -7.06 -3.24 -2.68
CA ILE A 113 -8.29 -2.65 -3.19
C ILE A 113 -8.49 -3.05 -4.65
N MET A 114 -7.44 -2.98 -5.46
CA MET A 114 -7.48 -3.35 -6.87
C MET A 114 -7.76 -4.83 -7.08
N ASP A 115 -7.21 -5.72 -6.26
CA ASP A 115 -7.54 -7.14 -6.31
C ASP A 115 -9.02 -7.42 -6.07
N ARG A 116 -9.65 -6.67 -5.20
CA ARG A 116 -11.09 -6.78 -4.93
C ARG A 116 -11.95 -6.12 -5.98
N ALA A 117 -11.52 -4.98 -6.52
CA ALA A 117 -12.25 -4.28 -7.58
C ALA A 117 -12.17 -5.03 -8.92
N VAL A 118 -11.09 -5.77 -9.13
CA VAL A 118 -10.83 -6.57 -10.34
C VAL A 118 -10.53 -8.02 -9.94
N PRO A 119 -11.53 -8.83 -9.59
CA PRO A 119 -11.30 -10.20 -9.15
C PRO A 119 -10.78 -11.04 -10.32
N SER A 120 -9.48 -11.05 -10.52
CA SER A 120 -8.80 -12.04 -11.33
C SER A 120 -7.60 -12.57 -10.56
N ALA A 121 -7.56 -13.89 -10.39
CA ALA A 121 -6.42 -14.56 -9.76
C ALA A 121 -5.09 -14.34 -10.53
N ALA A 122 -5.16 -13.81 -11.75
CA ALA A 122 -4.02 -13.46 -12.58
C ALA A 122 -3.33 -12.17 -12.09
N PHE A 123 -4.09 -11.20 -11.59
CA PHE A 123 -3.57 -9.88 -11.22
C PHE A 123 -2.52 -9.95 -10.11
N HIS A 124 -2.74 -10.74 -9.07
CA HIS A 124 -1.81 -10.87 -7.94
C HIS A 124 -0.51 -11.60 -8.26
N ARG A 125 -0.58 -12.65 -9.08
CA ARG A 125 0.63 -13.40 -9.44
C ARG A 125 1.57 -12.62 -10.34
N GLU A 126 1.04 -11.67 -11.08
CA GLU A 126 1.82 -10.84 -11.97
C GLU A 126 2.51 -9.70 -11.24
N PHE A 127 1.93 -9.17 -10.16
CA PHE A 127 2.51 -8.10 -9.36
C PHE A 127 3.72 -8.54 -8.54
N ASP A 128 3.66 -9.73 -7.95
CA ASP A 128 4.76 -10.25 -7.12
C ASP A 128 5.93 -10.85 -7.93
N ASN A 129 5.78 -11.04 -9.24
CA ASN A 129 6.73 -11.80 -10.06
C ASN A 129 7.45 -10.98 -11.15
N GLU A 130 7.62 -9.68 -11.03
CA GLU A 130 8.35 -8.84 -12.02
C GLU A 130 7.87 -9.01 -13.47
N ARG A 131 6.64 -9.51 -13.69
CA ARG A 131 6.15 -9.71 -15.05
C ARG A 131 5.56 -8.43 -15.61
N ILE A 132 5.98 -8.19 -16.82
CA ILE A 132 5.66 -7.10 -17.72
C ILE A 132 4.17 -6.80 -17.72
N TYR A 133 3.77 -5.75 -17.02
CA TYR A 133 2.47 -5.11 -17.18
C TYR A 133 2.39 -4.47 -18.57
N SER A 134 1.20 -4.41 -19.16
CA SER A 134 0.99 -3.48 -20.23
C SER A 134 1.26 -2.06 -19.68
N GLN A 135 1.77 -1.16 -20.51
CA GLN A 135 1.96 0.25 -20.09
C GLN A 135 0.67 0.87 -19.53
N GLU A 136 -0.48 0.35 -19.92
CA GLU A 136 -1.79 0.80 -19.51
C GLU A 136 -2.18 0.28 -18.11
N ASP A 137 -1.87 -0.96 -17.81
CA ASP A 137 -2.07 -1.54 -16.47
C ASP A 137 -1.22 -0.81 -15.43
N PHE A 138 0.02 -0.49 -15.80
CA PHE A 138 0.93 0.27 -14.95
C PHE A 138 0.43 1.70 -14.72
N LYS A 139 -0.06 2.38 -15.76
CA LYS A 139 -0.63 3.73 -15.66
C LYS A 139 -1.86 3.75 -14.77
N ASN A 140 -2.76 2.77 -14.91
CA ASN A 140 -3.98 2.69 -14.12
C ASN A 140 -3.67 2.45 -12.65
N LEU A 141 -2.74 1.55 -12.33
CA LEU A 141 -2.31 1.33 -10.95
C LEU A 141 -1.62 2.57 -10.39
N PHE A 142 -0.76 3.20 -11.17
CA PHE A 142 -0.04 4.40 -10.75
C PHE A 142 -0.99 5.56 -10.46
N SER A 143 -2.00 5.78 -11.30
CA SER A 143 -3.01 6.82 -11.07
C SER A 143 -3.83 6.58 -9.81
N PHE A 144 -4.31 5.35 -9.60
CA PHE A 144 -5.02 5.01 -8.37
C PHE A 144 -4.14 5.22 -7.13
N HIS A 145 -2.91 4.83 -7.23
CA HIS A 145 -1.90 5.00 -6.21
C HIS A 145 -1.61 6.49 -5.94
N GLU A 146 -1.50 7.33 -6.99
CA GLU A 146 -1.34 8.77 -6.84
C GLU A 146 -2.53 9.40 -6.12
N THR A 147 -3.77 9.07 -6.48
CA THR A 147 -4.97 9.58 -5.81
C THR A 147 -4.97 9.23 -4.33
N LEU A 148 -4.69 7.97 -3.98
CA LEU A 148 -4.56 7.57 -2.58
C LEU A 148 -3.42 8.28 -1.87
N ILE A 149 -2.29 8.49 -2.54
CA ILE A 149 -1.13 9.19 -1.99
C ILE A 149 -1.40 10.66 -1.82
N ASP A 150 -1.98 11.33 -2.80
CA ASP A 150 -2.31 12.74 -2.73
C ASP A 150 -3.23 13.04 -1.55
N ARG A 151 -4.21 12.19 -1.31
CA ARG A 151 -5.15 12.34 -0.19
C ARG A 151 -4.61 11.83 1.14
N MET A 152 -3.84 10.76 1.14
CA MET A 152 -3.29 10.12 2.33
C MET A 152 -1.86 10.55 2.64
N GLY A 153 -1.14 11.06 1.65
CA GLY A 153 0.26 11.44 1.73
C GLY A 153 0.54 12.93 1.56
N CYS A 154 -0.46 13.81 1.65
CA CYS A 154 -0.35 15.24 1.34
C CYS A 154 0.76 16.00 2.08
N LEU A 155 1.41 15.39 3.07
CA LEU A 155 2.56 15.97 3.79
C LEU A 155 3.92 15.53 3.24
N LEU A 156 3.96 14.70 2.20
CA LEU A 156 5.24 14.25 1.62
C LEU A 156 6.04 15.38 0.95
N TYR A 157 5.34 16.41 0.46
CA TYR A 157 5.97 17.51 -0.29
C TYR A 157 6.36 18.72 0.58
N THR A 158 6.03 18.75 1.86
CA THR A 158 6.28 19.91 2.70
C THR A 158 7.49 19.79 3.63
N SER A 159 8.03 18.60 3.83
CA SER A 159 9.18 18.39 4.73
C SER A 159 10.53 18.23 4.03
N ASP A 160 10.56 17.81 2.78
CA ASP A 160 11.82 17.58 2.04
C ASP A 160 12.24 18.73 1.11
N ALA A 161 11.46 19.82 1.08
CA ALA A 161 11.80 21.02 0.30
C ALA A 161 12.53 22.09 1.13
N ALA A 162 12.96 21.76 2.34
CA ALA A 162 13.60 22.71 3.27
C ALA A 162 14.96 22.25 3.81
N ASP A 163 15.73 21.48 3.00
CA ASP A 163 17.17 21.28 3.23
C ASP A 163 17.97 21.34 1.94
#